data_2b094ccf1038f18c23ec378115473f6f
#
_entry.id   2b094ccf1038f18c23ec378115473f6f
#
_cell.length_a   1.000
_cell.length_b   1.000
_cell.length_c   1.000
_cell.angle_alpha   90.00
_cell.angle_beta   90.00
_cell.angle_gamma   90.00
#
_symmetry.space_group_name_H-M   'P 1'
#
loop_
_entity.id
_entity.type
_entity.pdbx_description
1 polymer ?
#
loop_
_entity_poly.entity_id
_entity_poly.type
_entity_poly.pdbx_seq_one_letter_code
_entity_poly.pdbx_strand_id
1 'polypeptide(L)'
;LLQASIIGKPLWNYISDETTRSLYQQMVARVREGRSAQFSLRCDGPDCRRLLEMTIRAGANGTVEFATRTLRLDHRAPVAMLSRQVPRSTDLLRVCAWCNRVDAGSGTGQWVEVEDAIESLRLFELPLPPQLTHGICETCFAAMSKTIQNLNT
;
A
#
# COMPACT_ATOMS: atom_id res chain seq x y z
N LEU A 1 5.42 -0.75 -14.79
CA LEU A 1 5.03 -2.10 -15.21
C LEU A 1 4.17 -1.95 -16.46
N LEU A 2 4.61 -2.53 -17.57
CA LEU A 2 3.82 -2.57 -18.80
C LEU A 2 2.58 -3.45 -18.54
N GLN A 3 1.42 -2.97 -18.95
CA GLN A 3 0.13 -3.65 -18.77
C GLN A 3 0.17 -5.13 -19.24
N ALA A 4 0.88 -5.41 -20.32
CA ALA A 4 1.10 -6.75 -20.85
C ALA A 4 1.87 -7.71 -19.93
N SER A 5 2.64 -7.21 -18.94
CA SER A 5 3.41 -8.07 -18.01
C SER A 5 2.60 -8.56 -16.83
N ILE A 6 1.40 -8.01 -16.61
CA ILE A 6 0.53 -8.28 -15.44
C ILE A 6 -0.63 -9.19 -15.84
N ILE A 7 -1.14 -9.01 -17.05
CA ILE A 7 -2.29 -9.77 -17.57
C ILE A 7 -2.00 -11.28 -17.58
N GLY A 8 -2.93 -12.06 -17.08
CA GLY A 8 -2.83 -13.52 -17.00
C GLY A 8 -2.01 -14.05 -15.84
N LYS A 9 -1.50 -13.18 -14.96
CA LYS A 9 -0.76 -13.59 -13.76
C LYS A 9 -1.62 -13.40 -12.50
N PRO A 10 -1.47 -14.27 -11.49
CA PRO A 10 -2.18 -14.12 -10.23
C PRO A 10 -1.85 -12.79 -9.54
N LEU A 11 -2.86 -12.08 -9.04
CA LEU A 11 -2.70 -10.87 -8.24
C LEU A 11 -1.71 -11.06 -7.08
N TRP A 12 -1.74 -12.25 -6.49
CA TRP A 12 -0.92 -12.59 -5.32
C TRP A 12 0.58 -12.56 -5.57
N ASN A 13 1.01 -12.67 -6.82
CA ASN A 13 2.43 -12.55 -7.20
C ASN A 13 2.98 -11.12 -7.02
N TYR A 14 2.07 -10.14 -6.88
CA TYR A 14 2.42 -8.72 -6.76
C TYR A 14 2.26 -8.16 -5.33
N ILE A 15 1.82 -9.00 -4.39
CA ILE A 15 1.69 -8.65 -2.97
C ILE A 15 2.67 -9.52 -2.20
N SER A 16 3.85 -8.98 -1.90
CA SER A 16 4.94 -9.72 -1.24
C SER A 16 4.71 -9.91 0.25
N ASP A 17 4.12 -8.92 0.93
CA ASP A 17 3.82 -9.00 2.37
C ASP A 17 2.67 -9.97 2.63
N GLU A 18 2.93 -10.96 3.47
CA GLU A 18 2.00 -12.06 3.75
C GLU A 18 0.72 -11.60 4.46
N THR A 19 0.88 -10.67 5.41
CA THR A 19 -0.25 -10.08 6.14
C THR A 19 -1.16 -9.28 5.22
N THR A 20 -0.58 -8.42 4.38
CA THR A 20 -1.32 -7.67 3.35
C THR A 20 -2.04 -8.61 2.38
N ARG A 21 -1.35 -9.65 1.92
CA ARG A 21 -1.93 -10.67 1.03
C ARG A 21 -3.12 -11.38 1.67
N SER A 22 -2.98 -11.81 2.92
CA SER A 22 -4.05 -12.47 3.66
C SER A 22 -5.30 -11.59 3.80
N LEU A 23 -5.15 -10.31 4.13
CA LEU A 23 -6.26 -9.37 4.23
C LEU A 23 -7.00 -9.22 2.89
N TYR A 24 -6.28 -9.06 1.78
CA TYR A 24 -6.90 -8.98 0.45
C TYR A 24 -7.57 -10.30 0.05
N GLN A 25 -6.99 -11.45 0.36
CA GLN A 25 -7.61 -12.75 0.10
C GLN A 25 -8.94 -12.91 0.84
N GLN A 26 -8.99 -12.50 2.11
CA GLN A 26 -10.22 -12.51 2.90
C GLN A 26 -11.28 -11.57 2.30
N MET A 27 -10.91 -10.35 1.93
CA MET A 27 -11.85 -9.40 1.27
C MET A 27 -12.38 -9.96 -0.05
N VAL A 28 -11.50 -10.50 -0.90
CA VAL A 28 -11.89 -11.09 -2.19
C VAL A 28 -12.83 -12.29 -2.00
N ALA A 29 -12.60 -13.12 -0.98
CA ALA A 29 -13.51 -14.23 -0.66
C ALA A 29 -14.92 -13.72 -0.34
N ARG A 30 -15.05 -12.70 0.52
CA ARG A 30 -16.35 -12.10 0.88
C ARG A 30 -17.03 -11.41 -0.31
N VAL A 31 -16.24 -10.75 -1.15
CA VAL A 31 -16.76 -10.12 -2.38
C VAL A 31 -17.34 -11.17 -3.33
N ARG A 32 -16.72 -12.33 -3.46
CA ARG A 32 -17.25 -13.45 -4.26
C ARG A 32 -18.53 -14.05 -3.69
N GLU A 33 -18.77 -13.87 -2.39
CA GLU A 33 -20.03 -14.24 -1.71
C GLU A 33 -21.13 -13.15 -1.87
N GLY A 34 -20.91 -12.14 -2.71
CA GLY A 34 -21.87 -11.07 -3.02
C GLY A 34 -21.76 -9.83 -2.14
N ARG A 35 -20.71 -9.72 -1.32
CA ARG A 35 -20.41 -8.51 -0.54
C ARG A 35 -19.63 -7.50 -1.38
N SER A 36 -19.49 -6.27 -0.88
CA SER A 36 -18.58 -5.28 -1.44
C SER A 36 -17.74 -4.66 -0.33
N ALA A 37 -16.45 -4.48 -0.57
CA ALA A 37 -15.55 -3.81 0.36
C ALA A 37 -15.26 -2.40 -0.12
N GLN A 38 -15.24 -1.44 0.82
CA GLN A 38 -14.87 -0.06 0.55
C GLN A 38 -14.02 0.48 1.69
N PHE A 39 -12.89 1.08 1.37
CA PHE A 39 -11.97 1.65 2.34
C PHE A 39 -11.07 2.71 1.71
N SER A 40 -10.51 3.58 2.53
CA SER A 40 -9.54 4.59 2.09
C SER A 40 -8.12 4.10 2.23
N LEU A 41 -7.26 4.52 1.31
CA LEU A 41 -5.81 4.30 1.36
C LEU A 41 -5.06 5.51 0.81
N ARG A 42 -3.79 5.64 1.20
CA ARG A 42 -2.87 6.60 0.59
C ARG A 42 -2.02 5.92 -0.48
N CYS A 43 -1.79 6.64 -1.56
CA CYS A 43 -0.88 6.24 -2.63
C CYS A 43 -0.11 7.48 -3.07
N ASP A 44 0.92 7.83 -2.31
CA ASP A 44 1.69 9.05 -2.49
C ASP A 44 2.64 8.96 -3.68
N GLY A 45 2.74 10.07 -4.41
CA GLY A 45 3.79 10.31 -5.39
C GLY A 45 4.95 11.10 -4.78
N PRO A 46 6.03 11.33 -5.56
CA PRO A 46 7.15 12.14 -5.08
C PRO A 46 6.73 13.56 -4.66
N ASP A 47 5.83 14.17 -5.39
CA ASP A 47 5.41 15.58 -5.31
C ASP A 47 3.97 15.75 -4.79
N CYS A 48 3.32 14.68 -4.39
CA CYS A 48 1.94 14.75 -3.93
C CYS A 48 1.58 13.65 -2.94
N ARG A 49 0.63 13.95 -2.06
CA ARG A 49 -0.10 12.99 -1.24
C ARG A 49 -1.46 12.73 -1.85
N ARG A 50 -1.80 11.48 -2.08
CA ARG A 50 -3.09 11.08 -2.62
C ARG A 50 -3.85 10.21 -1.65
N LEU A 51 -5.02 10.69 -1.24
CA LEU A 51 -6.00 9.87 -0.55
C LEU A 51 -6.95 9.28 -1.60
N LEU A 52 -6.98 7.97 -1.64
CA LEU A 52 -7.84 7.20 -2.55
C LEU A 52 -8.92 6.49 -1.76
N GLU A 53 -10.05 6.29 -2.39
CA GLU A 53 -11.05 5.31 -1.98
C GLU A 53 -10.94 4.10 -2.89
N MET A 54 -10.78 2.93 -2.32
CA MET A 54 -10.81 1.64 -3.01
C MET A 54 -12.18 1.02 -2.82
N THR A 55 -12.77 0.57 -3.91
CA THR A 55 -13.96 -0.29 -3.91
C THR A 55 -13.60 -1.64 -4.54
N ILE A 56 -13.92 -2.73 -3.85
CA ILE A 56 -13.77 -4.10 -4.36
C ILE A 56 -15.16 -4.72 -4.43
N ARG A 57 -15.57 -5.16 -5.62
CA ARG A 57 -16.90 -5.72 -5.85
C ARG A 57 -16.86 -6.90 -6.80
N ALA A 58 -17.89 -7.74 -6.74
CA ALA A 58 -18.08 -8.80 -7.72
C ALA A 58 -18.41 -8.20 -9.10
N GLY A 59 -17.73 -8.66 -10.11
CA GLY A 59 -18.02 -8.37 -11.49
C GLY A 59 -18.77 -9.52 -12.19
N ALA A 60 -19.01 -9.38 -13.48
CA ALA A 60 -19.64 -10.42 -14.27
C ALA A 60 -18.76 -11.69 -14.32
N ASN A 61 -19.41 -12.85 -14.52
CA ASN A 61 -18.73 -14.14 -14.73
C ASN A 61 -17.73 -14.53 -13.60
N GLY A 62 -18.01 -14.18 -12.34
CA GLY A 62 -17.16 -14.52 -11.20
C GLY A 62 -15.88 -13.70 -11.09
N THR A 63 -15.73 -12.64 -11.87
CA THR A 63 -14.61 -11.69 -11.76
C THR A 63 -14.72 -10.86 -10.50
N VAL A 64 -13.60 -10.25 -10.07
CA VAL A 64 -13.59 -9.26 -8.98
C VAL A 64 -13.00 -7.97 -9.54
N GLU A 65 -13.73 -6.89 -9.35
CA GLU A 65 -13.32 -5.56 -9.80
C GLU A 65 -12.73 -4.76 -8.64
N PHE A 66 -11.58 -4.14 -8.89
CA PHE A 66 -10.92 -3.18 -8.03
C PHE A 66 -11.01 -1.82 -8.69
N ALA A 67 -11.73 -0.90 -8.07
CA ALA A 67 -11.88 0.47 -8.56
C ALA A 67 -11.30 1.45 -7.55
N THR A 68 -10.62 2.48 -8.02
CA THR A 68 -10.11 3.55 -7.17
C THR A 68 -10.65 4.91 -7.60
N ARG A 69 -10.97 5.75 -6.61
CA ARG A 69 -11.35 7.14 -6.81
C ARG A 69 -10.46 8.03 -5.94
N THR A 70 -9.90 9.09 -6.52
CA THR A 70 -9.15 10.08 -5.73
C THR A 70 -10.13 10.93 -4.93
N LEU A 71 -9.96 10.91 -3.60
CA LEU A 71 -10.73 11.74 -2.68
C LEU A 71 -10.04 13.10 -2.45
N ARG A 72 -8.71 13.08 -2.34
CA ARG A 72 -7.90 14.28 -2.09
C ARG A 72 -6.53 14.15 -2.71
N LEU A 73 -6.05 15.26 -3.24
CA LEU A 73 -4.70 15.42 -3.78
C LEU A 73 -4.08 16.67 -3.16
N ASP A 74 -3.03 16.50 -2.40
CA ASP A 74 -2.26 17.59 -1.80
C ASP A 74 -0.86 17.61 -2.40
N HIS A 75 -0.49 18.72 -3.02
CA HIS A 75 0.88 18.93 -3.51
C HIS A 75 1.84 19.19 -2.36
N ARG A 76 3.09 18.72 -2.50
CA ARG A 76 4.18 18.94 -1.55
C ARG A 76 5.50 19.12 -2.26
N ALA A 77 6.52 19.55 -1.51
CA ALA A 77 7.90 19.52 -2.01
C ALA A 77 8.30 18.09 -2.43
N PRO A 78 9.00 17.94 -3.57
CA PRO A 78 9.35 16.61 -4.07
C PRO A 78 10.18 15.80 -3.07
N VAL A 79 9.75 14.58 -2.80
CA VAL A 79 10.44 13.59 -1.96
C VAL A 79 11.12 12.58 -2.89
N ALA A 80 12.42 12.74 -3.09
CA ALA A 80 13.20 11.89 -4.01
C ALA A 80 13.09 10.40 -3.66
N MET A 81 12.95 10.07 -2.37
CA MET A 81 12.79 8.71 -1.86
C MET A 81 11.60 7.96 -2.50
N LEU A 82 10.55 8.67 -2.91
CA LEU A 82 9.38 8.07 -3.56
C LEU A 82 9.50 8.01 -5.08
N SER A 83 10.56 8.57 -5.66
CA SER A 83 10.79 8.50 -7.11
C SER A 83 11.23 7.11 -7.52
N ARG A 84 10.65 6.59 -8.61
CA ARG A 84 11.03 5.30 -9.22
C ARG A 84 12.33 5.38 -10.02
N GLN A 85 12.79 6.58 -10.34
CA GLN A 85 13.96 6.79 -11.19
C GLN A 85 15.28 6.87 -10.41
N VAL A 86 15.21 6.93 -9.08
CA VAL A 86 16.40 6.99 -8.22
C VAL A 86 16.98 5.58 -8.08
N PRO A 87 18.29 5.39 -8.39
CA PRO A 87 19.00 4.13 -8.10
C PRO A 87 18.91 3.79 -6.61
N ARG A 88 18.83 2.50 -6.27
CA ARG A 88 18.61 2.06 -4.89
C ARG A 88 19.63 1.00 -4.47
N SER A 89 19.91 0.97 -3.16
CA SER A 89 20.69 -0.12 -2.55
C SER A 89 19.86 -1.42 -2.49
N THR A 90 20.45 -2.48 -1.97
CA THR A 90 19.75 -3.76 -1.72
C THR A 90 18.99 -3.77 -0.40
N ASP A 91 19.18 -2.77 0.46
CA ASP A 91 18.49 -2.65 1.73
C ASP A 91 17.00 -2.38 1.51
N LEU A 92 16.17 -2.82 2.44
CA LEU A 92 14.72 -2.69 2.35
C LEU A 92 14.20 -1.73 3.42
N LEU A 93 13.35 -0.80 2.99
CA LEU A 93 12.61 0.09 3.87
C LEU A 93 11.11 -0.21 3.72
N ARG A 94 10.46 -0.57 4.83
CA ARG A 94 9.04 -0.95 4.81
C ARG A 94 8.14 0.28 4.77
N VAL A 95 7.15 0.24 3.90
CA VAL A 95 6.10 1.26 3.76
C VAL A 95 4.74 0.61 3.96
N CYS A 96 3.88 1.22 4.77
CA CYS A 96 2.52 0.71 4.94
C CYS A 96 1.70 0.87 3.65
N ALA A 97 1.16 -0.22 3.14
CA ALA A 97 0.38 -0.25 1.90
C ALA A 97 -0.94 0.55 1.98
N TRP A 98 -1.41 0.91 3.17
CA TRP A 98 -2.65 1.66 3.39
C TRP A 98 -2.44 3.14 3.72
N CYS A 99 -1.54 3.47 4.64
CA CYS A 99 -1.35 4.86 5.06
C CYS A 99 -0.08 5.52 4.54
N ASN A 100 0.75 4.77 3.82
CA ASN A 100 2.02 5.20 3.22
C ASN A 100 3.08 5.69 4.22
N ARG A 101 2.91 5.40 5.52
CA ARG A 101 3.93 5.63 6.54
C ARG A 101 5.07 4.63 6.40
N VAL A 102 6.23 5.03 6.84
CA VAL A 102 7.48 4.29 6.79
C VAL A 102 7.80 3.72 8.17
N ASP A 103 8.24 2.47 8.22
CA ASP A 103 8.74 1.84 9.45
C ASP A 103 10.17 2.33 9.74
N ALA A 104 10.29 3.36 10.57
CA ALA A 104 11.56 3.92 10.99
C ALA A 104 12.26 3.11 12.10
N GLY A 105 11.55 2.16 12.70
CA GLY A 105 12.05 1.35 13.81
C GLY A 105 12.61 -0.01 13.39
N SER A 106 12.86 -0.27 12.11
CA SER A 106 13.40 -1.57 11.63
C SER A 106 12.59 -2.78 12.13
N GLY A 107 11.28 -2.66 12.15
CA GLY A 107 10.37 -3.71 12.59
C GLY A 107 9.84 -3.54 14.02
N THR A 108 10.20 -2.47 14.72
CA THR A 108 9.70 -2.19 16.10
C THR A 108 8.32 -1.51 16.12
N GLY A 109 7.72 -1.26 14.96
CA GLY A 109 6.39 -0.64 14.86
C GLY A 109 6.38 0.89 14.93
N GLN A 110 7.52 1.54 14.77
CA GLN A 110 7.62 3.00 14.72
C GLN A 110 7.31 3.52 13.31
N TRP A 111 6.03 3.70 13.01
CA TRP A 111 5.55 4.17 11.72
C TRP A 111 5.39 5.68 11.67
N VAL A 112 6.18 6.34 10.83
CA VAL A 112 6.23 7.80 10.69
C VAL A 112 5.96 8.23 9.24
N GLU A 113 5.74 9.51 9.01
CA GLU A 113 5.67 10.06 7.64
C GLU A 113 7.03 9.92 6.96
N VAL A 114 7.03 9.89 5.62
CA VAL A 114 8.26 9.66 4.85
C VAL A 114 9.30 10.75 5.09
N GLU A 115 8.86 11.98 5.29
CA GLU A 115 9.72 13.12 5.60
C GLU A 115 10.46 12.92 6.93
N ASP A 116 9.73 12.51 7.98
CA ASP A 116 10.30 12.23 9.31
C ASP A 116 11.24 11.02 9.26
N ALA A 117 10.91 10.00 8.44
CA ALA A 117 11.78 8.84 8.24
C ALA A 117 13.10 9.23 7.57
N ILE A 118 13.05 10.11 6.58
CA ILE A 118 14.25 10.61 5.89
C ILE A 118 15.21 11.28 6.86
N GLU A 119 14.68 12.10 7.77
CA GLU A 119 15.49 12.79 8.79
C GLU A 119 16.02 11.81 9.84
N SER A 120 15.12 11.03 10.45
CA SER A 120 15.49 10.14 11.58
C SER A 120 16.43 9.01 11.18
N LEU A 121 16.30 8.47 9.98
CA LEU A 121 17.16 7.43 9.43
C LEU A 121 18.33 7.98 8.61
N ARG A 122 18.46 9.30 8.51
CA ARG A 122 19.53 10.00 7.78
C ARG A 122 19.67 9.49 6.33
N LEU A 123 18.54 9.25 5.66
CA LEU A 123 18.52 8.58 4.36
C LEU A 123 19.23 9.37 3.25
N PHE A 124 19.36 10.69 3.40
CA PHE A 124 20.13 11.53 2.46
C PHE A 124 21.65 11.37 2.59
N GLU A 125 22.14 10.81 3.70
CA GLU A 125 23.57 10.57 3.90
C GLU A 125 24.00 9.21 3.33
N LEU A 126 23.07 8.38 2.93
CA LEU A 126 23.37 7.08 2.31
C LEU A 126 23.82 7.31 0.86
N PRO A 127 24.81 6.55 0.38
CA PRO A 127 25.24 6.58 -1.02
C PRO A 127 24.09 6.28 -1.99
N LEU A 128 23.23 5.36 -1.62
CA LEU A 128 22.00 4.99 -2.34
C LEU A 128 20.87 4.77 -1.33
N PRO A 129 19.67 5.31 -1.58
CA PRO A 129 18.53 5.07 -0.74
C PRO A 129 18.09 3.60 -0.82
N PRO A 130 17.48 3.04 0.25
CA PRO A 130 16.97 1.68 0.25
C PRO A 130 15.81 1.47 -0.73
N GLN A 131 15.60 0.22 -1.12
CA GLN A 131 14.40 -0.18 -1.86
C GLN A 131 13.18 -0.09 -0.95
N LEU A 132 12.04 0.31 -1.51
CA LEU A 132 10.79 0.31 -0.78
C LEU A 132 10.11 -1.06 -0.90
N THR A 133 9.75 -1.64 0.22
CA THR A 133 8.90 -2.82 0.30
C THR A 133 7.62 -2.50 1.06
N HIS A 134 6.54 -3.18 0.73
CA HIS A 134 5.25 -2.92 1.36
C HIS A 134 5.03 -3.88 2.54
N GLY A 135 4.39 -3.36 3.57
CA GLY A 135 3.87 -4.08 4.72
C GLY A 135 2.59 -3.39 5.20
N ILE A 136 2.21 -3.61 6.43
CA ILE A 136 1.06 -2.95 7.05
C ILE A 136 1.39 -2.56 8.49
N CYS A 137 1.04 -1.32 8.89
CA CYS A 137 1.16 -0.89 10.27
C CYS A 137 -0.01 -1.41 11.11
N GLU A 138 0.19 -1.47 12.42
CA GLU A 138 -0.78 -2.03 13.38
C GLU A 138 -2.14 -1.31 13.31
N THR A 139 -2.12 0.01 13.18
CA THR A 139 -3.34 0.83 13.06
C THR A 139 -4.13 0.46 11.81
N CYS A 140 -3.46 0.34 10.66
CA CYS A 140 -4.11 -0.04 9.42
C CYS A 140 -4.57 -1.51 9.45
N PHE A 141 -3.78 -2.39 10.05
CA PHE A 141 -4.18 -3.79 10.23
C PHE A 141 -5.46 -3.92 11.05
N ALA A 142 -5.55 -3.22 12.18
CA ALA A 142 -6.76 -3.22 13.02
C ALA A 142 -7.98 -2.66 12.25
N ALA A 143 -7.79 -1.55 11.52
CA ALA A 143 -8.86 -0.96 10.71
C ALA A 143 -9.35 -1.89 9.61
N MET A 144 -8.44 -2.55 8.88
CA MET A 144 -8.79 -3.49 7.81
C MET A 144 -9.42 -4.76 8.33
N SER A 145 -8.93 -5.29 9.46
CA SER A 145 -9.54 -6.44 10.14
C SER A 145 -10.99 -6.14 10.53
N LYS A 146 -11.28 -4.94 11.06
CA LYS A 146 -12.63 -4.50 11.36
C LYS A 146 -13.49 -4.38 10.09
N THR A 147 -12.95 -3.84 9.01
CA THR A 147 -13.64 -3.76 7.72
C THR A 147 -14.05 -5.16 7.25
N ILE A 148 -13.15 -6.14 7.31
CA ILE A 148 -13.43 -7.53 6.92
C ILE A 148 -14.48 -8.17 7.83
N GLN A 149 -14.41 -7.93 9.14
CA GLN A 149 -15.41 -8.41 10.08
C GLN A 149 -16.82 -7.88 9.74
N ASN A 150 -16.94 -6.61 9.38
CA ASN A 150 -18.20 -6.01 8.98
C ASN A 150 -18.76 -6.59 7.66
N LEU A 151 -17.92 -7.21 6.83
CA LEU A 151 -18.38 -7.91 5.64
C LEU A 151 -18.98 -9.30 5.97
N ASN A 152 -18.80 -9.79 7.19
CA ASN A 152 -19.35 -11.07 7.64
C ASN A 152 -20.80 -10.96 8.15
N THR A 153 -21.30 -9.74 8.39
CA THR A 153 -22.67 -9.44 8.79
C THR A 153 -23.51 -9.01 7.60
#